data_16689f9b0d6bb49d3863c2f5aa505267
#
_entry.id   16689f9b0d6bb49d3863c2f5aa505267
#
_cell.length_a   1.000
_cell.length_b   1.000
_cell.length_c   1.000
_cell.angle_alpha   90.00
_cell.angle_beta   90.00
_cell.angle_gamma   90.00
#
_symmetry.space_group_name_H-M   'P 1'
#
loop_
_entity.id
_entity.type
_entity.pdbx_description
1 polymer ?
#
loop_
_entity_poly.entity_id
_entity_poly.type
_entity_poly.pdbx_seq_one_letter_code
_entity_poly.pdbx_strand_id
1 'polypeptide(L)'
;WSEQGRLHLSYNGTVDCTTGIVTAITGIDSGATEVHAVRKGATVVAEITGSGGTVVVKAFAKVGVETAADTLTLKPYGAANFDDGATLVSGDTAVAIKFFVYGSEFKKGSASMTDSIEPGFKTFTNKPMIIKDHFEINGSDTAQIGWVQVSGEGGESGYLWYLKSSADTKARFDDYLEMIAIESEKSDSSADADIPEGSQGLLSAIGERGMIATNQFDSGAVLSEFDDVLKELDKQGAIEENMLFLNRD
;
A
#
# COMPACT_ATOMS: atom_id res chain seq x y z
N TRP A 1 -2.70 -14.44 2.12
CA TRP A 1 -3.98 -13.78 2.37
C TRP A 1 -4.41 -12.98 1.15
N SER A 2 -5.66 -12.61 1.09
CA SER A 2 -6.21 -11.74 0.06
C SER A 2 -6.90 -10.55 0.71
N GLU A 3 -6.74 -9.40 0.09
CA GLU A 3 -7.40 -8.15 0.49
C GLU A 3 -8.36 -7.74 -0.62
N GLN A 4 -9.53 -7.27 -0.24
CA GLN A 4 -10.46 -6.67 -1.18
C GLN A 4 -10.15 -5.17 -1.26
N GLY A 5 -9.89 -4.68 -2.47
CA GLY A 5 -9.67 -3.26 -2.71
C GLY A 5 -10.91 -2.44 -2.36
N ARG A 6 -10.70 -1.22 -1.84
CA ARG A 6 -11.78 -0.26 -1.60
C ARG A 6 -12.21 0.34 -2.93
N LEU A 7 -13.51 0.50 -3.11
CA LEU A 7 -14.03 1.25 -4.25
C LEU A 7 -13.73 2.74 -4.07
N HIS A 8 -12.77 3.25 -4.83
CA HIS A 8 -12.48 4.67 -4.88
C HIS A 8 -13.39 5.38 -5.88
N LEU A 9 -13.88 6.54 -5.50
CA LEU A 9 -14.67 7.41 -6.38
C LEU A 9 -13.87 8.63 -6.87
N SER A 10 -12.67 8.85 -6.33
CA SER A 10 -11.77 9.94 -6.66
C SER A 10 -10.47 9.42 -7.26
N TYR A 11 -10.06 9.98 -8.37
CA TYR A 11 -8.91 9.56 -9.17
C TYR A 11 -8.05 10.75 -9.57
N ASN A 12 -6.75 10.51 -9.73
CA ASN A 12 -5.82 11.45 -10.35
C ASN A 12 -5.31 10.86 -11.66
N GLY A 13 -4.90 11.71 -12.58
CA GLY A 13 -4.34 11.29 -13.86
C GLY A 13 -3.84 12.47 -14.68
N THR A 14 -3.58 12.22 -15.95
CA THR A 14 -3.25 13.23 -16.95
C THR A 14 -4.29 13.23 -18.06
N VAL A 15 -4.77 14.40 -18.42
CA VAL A 15 -5.77 14.57 -19.51
C VAL A 15 -5.18 15.30 -20.71
N ASP A 16 -5.49 14.83 -21.88
CA ASP A 16 -5.35 15.59 -23.13
C ASP A 16 -6.63 16.41 -23.32
N CYS A 17 -6.48 17.72 -23.21
CA CYS A 17 -7.62 18.65 -23.28
C CYS A 17 -8.33 18.66 -24.63
N THR A 18 -7.62 18.34 -25.72
CA THR A 18 -8.18 18.32 -27.08
C THR A 18 -9.03 17.07 -27.35
N THR A 19 -8.56 15.90 -26.88
CA THR A 19 -9.25 14.63 -27.12
C THR A 19 -10.18 14.23 -25.95
N GLY A 20 -9.87 14.70 -24.76
CA GLY A 20 -10.53 14.31 -23.52
C GLY A 20 -10.08 12.94 -22.99
N ILE A 21 -8.99 12.40 -23.54
CA ILE A 21 -8.41 11.12 -23.09
C ILE A 21 -7.64 11.36 -21.78
N VAL A 22 -8.00 10.62 -20.76
CA VAL A 22 -7.30 10.58 -19.48
C VAL A 22 -6.44 9.35 -19.45
N THR A 23 -5.18 9.50 -19.06
CA THR A 23 -4.18 8.45 -18.96
C THR A 23 -3.51 8.48 -17.59
N ALA A 24 -2.69 7.49 -17.27
CA ALA A 24 -1.95 7.39 -16.01
C ALA A 24 -2.86 7.57 -14.79
N ILE A 25 -4.01 6.91 -14.80
CA ILE A 25 -4.99 7.02 -13.72
C ILE A 25 -4.42 6.35 -12.47
N THR A 26 -4.37 7.10 -11.38
CA THR A 26 -3.90 6.65 -10.07
C THR A 26 -4.99 6.90 -9.02
N GLY A 27 -4.90 6.22 -7.91
CA GLY A 27 -5.89 6.28 -6.82
C GLY A 27 -6.57 4.95 -6.56
N ILE A 28 -6.05 3.88 -7.17
CA ILE A 28 -6.52 2.51 -7.01
C ILE A 28 -5.34 1.65 -6.58
N ASP A 29 -5.64 0.60 -5.80
CA ASP A 29 -4.64 -0.36 -5.37
C ASP A 29 -3.90 -0.99 -6.56
N SER A 30 -2.59 -0.83 -6.58
CA SER A 30 -1.73 -1.44 -7.56
C SER A 30 -1.91 -2.96 -7.55
N GLY A 31 -2.37 -3.54 -8.64
CA GLY A 31 -2.57 -4.99 -8.79
C GLY A 31 -4.02 -5.44 -9.05
N ALA A 32 -4.99 -4.53 -9.03
CA ALA A 32 -6.31 -4.81 -9.57
C ALA A 32 -6.24 -4.90 -11.11
N THR A 33 -6.97 -5.82 -11.70
CA THR A 33 -7.09 -5.94 -13.17
C THR A 33 -7.78 -4.71 -13.76
N GLU A 34 -8.58 -4.00 -12.96
CA GLU A 34 -9.28 -2.79 -13.32
C GLU A 34 -8.76 -1.61 -12.51
N VAL A 35 -8.21 -0.64 -13.19
CA VAL A 35 -7.52 0.53 -12.61
C VAL A 35 -8.51 1.60 -12.13
N HIS A 36 -9.76 1.57 -12.56
CA HIS A 36 -10.79 2.52 -12.13
C HIS A 36 -12.22 1.95 -12.22
N ALA A 37 -13.09 2.45 -11.34
CA ALA A 37 -14.51 2.08 -11.33
C ALA A 37 -15.39 2.98 -12.22
N VAL A 38 -14.79 3.82 -13.06
CA VAL A 38 -15.55 4.68 -13.99
C VAL A 38 -16.06 3.85 -15.14
N ARG A 39 -17.36 3.87 -15.33
CA ARG A 39 -18.04 3.16 -16.43
C ARG A 39 -18.68 4.14 -17.40
N LYS A 40 -19.04 3.63 -18.56
CA LYS A 40 -19.78 4.38 -19.56
C LYS A 40 -20.98 5.09 -18.95
N GLY A 41 -21.10 6.38 -19.21
CA GLY A 41 -22.19 7.19 -18.68
C GLY A 41 -22.00 7.67 -17.25
N ALA A 42 -20.88 7.36 -16.62
CA ALA A 42 -20.54 7.94 -15.32
C ALA A 42 -20.38 9.46 -15.44
N THR A 43 -20.91 10.18 -14.48
CA THR A 43 -20.79 11.62 -14.39
C THR A 43 -19.73 11.99 -13.36
N VAL A 44 -18.82 12.90 -13.76
CA VAL A 44 -17.67 13.28 -12.95
C VAL A 44 -17.58 14.79 -12.80
N VAL A 45 -17.05 15.20 -11.65
CA VAL A 45 -16.51 16.55 -11.46
C VAL A 45 -15.01 16.43 -11.62
N ALA A 46 -14.45 17.16 -12.57
CA ALA A 46 -13.03 17.15 -12.88
C ALA A 46 -12.40 18.51 -12.55
N GLU A 47 -11.32 18.48 -11.81
CA GLU A 47 -10.42 19.60 -11.57
C GLU A 47 -9.21 19.43 -12.48
N ILE A 48 -8.97 20.37 -13.36
CA ILE A 48 -7.89 20.35 -14.34
C ILE A 48 -6.96 21.52 -14.03
N THR A 49 -5.68 21.23 -13.86
CA THR A 49 -4.66 22.23 -13.53
C THR A 49 -3.68 22.34 -14.70
N GLY A 50 -3.83 23.34 -15.51
CA GLY A 50 -2.98 23.61 -16.67
C GLY A 50 -2.25 24.94 -16.59
N SER A 51 -1.63 25.36 -17.70
CA SER A 51 -0.86 26.60 -17.81
C SER A 51 -1.66 27.86 -17.51
N GLY A 52 -2.98 27.83 -17.70
CA GLY A 52 -3.90 28.92 -17.42
C GLY A 52 -4.50 28.95 -16.01
N GLY A 53 -4.12 28.00 -15.15
CA GLY A 53 -4.68 27.86 -13.80
C GLY A 53 -5.49 26.59 -13.60
N THR A 54 -6.24 26.54 -12.50
CA THR A 54 -7.09 25.40 -12.15
C THR A 54 -8.54 25.70 -12.48
N VAL A 55 -9.17 24.81 -13.21
CA VAL A 55 -10.57 24.90 -13.62
C VAL A 55 -11.34 23.66 -13.17
N VAL A 56 -12.55 23.84 -12.64
CA VAL A 56 -13.44 22.78 -12.24
C VAL A 56 -14.55 22.62 -13.27
N VAL A 57 -14.66 21.43 -13.87
CA VAL A 57 -15.59 21.14 -14.97
C VAL A 57 -16.41 19.90 -14.65
N LYS A 58 -17.69 19.91 -15.00
CA LYS A 58 -18.51 18.69 -15.02
C LYS A 58 -18.38 18.00 -16.37
N ALA A 59 -18.11 16.71 -16.32
CA ALA A 59 -17.91 15.89 -17.51
C ALA A 59 -18.60 14.53 -17.36
N PHE A 60 -18.73 13.82 -18.47
CA PHE A 60 -19.22 12.44 -18.47
C PHE A 60 -18.23 11.51 -19.17
N ALA A 61 -18.20 10.26 -18.76
CA ALA A 61 -17.39 9.22 -19.37
C ALA A 61 -18.04 8.74 -20.67
N LYS A 62 -17.34 8.92 -21.78
CA LYS A 62 -17.80 8.50 -23.11
C LYS A 62 -17.46 7.03 -23.32
N VAL A 63 -18.39 6.39 -24.06
CA VAL A 63 -18.19 5.01 -24.53
C VAL A 63 -17.09 4.91 -25.56
N GLY A 64 -16.26 3.89 -25.41
CA GLY A 64 -15.63 3.25 -26.56
C GLY A 64 -14.19 3.63 -26.84
N VAL A 65 -13.38 4.03 -25.85
CA VAL A 65 -11.92 3.92 -25.98
C VAL A 65 -11.34 3.47 -24.63
N GLU A 66 -11.70 2.30 -24.20
CA GLU A 66 -10.88 1.57 -23.24
C GLU A 66 -9.87 0.76 -24.06
N THR A 67 -8.83 1.42 -24.54
CA THR A 67 -7.72 0.76 -25.24
C THR A 67 -6.71 0.16 -24.26
N ALA A 68 -6.78 0.56 -23.00
CA ALA A 68 -5.97 0.05 -21.89
C ALA A 68 -6.75 0.22 -20.59
N ALA A 69 -6.48 -0.63 -19.63
CA ALA A 69 -7.15 -0.67 -18.32
C ALA A 69 -7.01 0.64 -17.50
N ASP A 70 -6.09 1.52 -17.88
CA ASP A 70 -5.74 2.78 -17.23
C ASP A 70 -6.16 4.04 -18.01
N THR A 71 -7.00 3.90 -19.06
CA THR A 71 -7.42 5.03 -19.89
C THR A 71 -8.93 5.16 -19.93
N LEU A 72 -9.40 6.39 -19.93
CA LEU A 72 -10.81 6.70 -20.14
C LEU A 72 -10.97 8.00 -20.94
N THR A 73 -12.10 8.17 -21.63
CA THR A 73 -12.42 9.43 -22.33
C THR A 73 -13.50 10.18 -21.59
N LEU A 74 -13.18 11.39 -21.15
CA LEU A 74 -14.12 12.33 -20.54
C LEU A 74 -14.55 13.38 -21.54
N LYS A 75 -15.81 13.78 -21.48
CA LYS A 75 -16.37 14.89 -22.29
C LYS A 75 -17.03 15.90 -21.35
N PRO A 76 -16.66 17.18 -21.43
CA PRO A 76 -17.29 18.21 -20.63
C PRO A 76 -18.74 18.45 -21.08
N TYR A 77 -19.59 18.84 -20.15
CA TYR A 77 -20.95 19.33 -20.50
C TYR A 77 -20.85 20.74 -21.08
N GLY A 78 -21.51 20.96 -22.20
CA GLY A 78 -21.60 22.27 -22.82
C GLY A 78 -20.42 22.70 -23.69
N ALA A 79 -19.41 21.83 -23.87
CA ALA A 79 -18.28 22.06 -24.75
C ALA A 79 -17.92 20.81 -25.56
N ALA A 80 -17.24 20.97 -26.68
CA ALA A 80 -16.82 19.85 -27.51
C ALA A 80 -15.65 19.07 -26.90
N ASN A 81 -14.74 19.76 -26.22
CA ASN A 81 -13.58 19.23 -25.51
C ASN A 81 -13.16 20.17 -24.38
N PHE A 82 -12.13 19.83 -23.65
CA PHE A 82 -11.61 20.65 -22.54
C PHE A 82 -10.79 21.86 -23.01
N ASP A 83 -10.44 21.92 -24.30
CA ASP A 83 -9.75 23.02 -24.96
C ASP A 83 -10.72 24.07 -25.58
N ASP A 84 -12.03 23.86 -25.46
CA ASP A 84 -13.04 24.69 -26.10
C ASP A 84 -13.44 25.89 -25.22
N GLY A 85 -12.96 27.06 -25.63
CA GLY A 85 -13.43 28.35 -25.09
C GLY A 85 -12.67 28.92 -23.90
N ALA A 86 -13.04 30.14 -23.52
CA ALA A 86 -12.38 30.97 -22.53
C ALA A 86 -12.43 30.47 -21.06
N THR A 87 -13.10 29.37 -20.85
CA THR A 87 -13.32 28.77 -19.51
C THR A 87 -12.52 27.50 -19.27
N LEU A 88 -11.84 26.98 -20.28
CA LEU A 88 -11.13 25.70 -20.21
C LEU A 88 -9.64 25.88 -20.50
N VAL A 89 -8.85 24.88 -20.23
CA VAL A 89 -7.41 24.92 -20.34
C VAL A 89 -7.00 24.79 -21.80
N SER A 90 -6.47 25.84 -22.39
CA SER A 90 -6.16 25.90 -23.80
C SER A 90 -4.90 25.10 -24.18
N GLY A 91 -5.02 24.20 -25.17
CA GLY A 91 -3.90 23.64 -25.94
C GLY A 91 -3.00 22.63 -25.26
N ASP A 92 -3.25 22.29 -24.04
CA ASP A 92 -2.37 21.39 -23.27
C ASP A 92 -2.74 19.90 -23.51
N THR A 93 -1.76 19.10 -23.89
CA THR A 93 -1.92 17.67 -24.22
C THR A 93 -1.62 16.71 -23.06
N ALA A 94 -1.07 17.19 -21.95
CA ALA A 94 -0.73 16.38 -20.78
C ALA A 94 -0.88 17.20 -19.50
N VAL A 95 -2.11 17.38 -19.04
CA VAL A 95 -2.45 18.25 -17.92
C VAL A 95 -2.90 17.41 -16.74
N ALA A 96 -2.50 17.79 -15.54
CA ALA A 96 -2.95 17.11 -14.33
C ALA A 96 -4.47 17.25 -14.16
N ILE A 97 -5.13 16.12 -13.99
CA ILE A 97 -6.56 16.04 -13.72
C ILE A 97 -6.79 15.27 -12.43
N LYS A 98 -7.70 15.81 -11.62
CA LYS A 98 -8.29 15.11 -10.50
C LYS A 98 -9.80 15.06 -10.71
N PHE A 99 -10.38 13.89 -10.65
CA PHE A 99 -11.80 13.76 -10.90
C PHE A 99 -12.50 12.86 -9.88
N PHE A 100 -13.74 13.17 -9.62
CA PHE A 100 -14.60 12.47 -8.67
C PHE A 100 -15.89 12.06 -9.37
N VAL A 101 -16.28 10.79 -9.19
CA VAL A 101 -17.52 10.24 -9.73
C VAL A 101 -18.67 10.56 -8.79
N TYR A 102 -19.68 11.27 -9.26
CA TYR A 102 -20.84 11.64 -8.45
C TYR A 102 -22.15 10.98 -8.88
N GLY A 103 -22.16 10.29 -10.02
CA GLY A 103 -23.37 9.61 -10.49
C GLY A 103 -23.22 9.03 -11.89
N SER A 104 -24.33 8.75 -12.53
CA SER A 104 -24.39 8.29 -13.92
C SER A 104 -25.58 8.89 -14.64
N GLU A 105 -25.43 9.19 -15.93
CA GLU A 105 -26.47 9.76 -16.77
C GLU A 105 -26.46 9.12 -18.16
N PHE A 106 -27.64 8.78 -18.65
CA PHE A 106 -27.85 8.18 -19.98
C PHE A 106 -28.87 8.96 -20.79
N LYS A 107 -28.69 8.94 -22.11
CA LYS A 107 -29.65 9.53 -23.02
C LYS A 107 -30.96 8.77 -23.01
N LYS A 108 -32.06 9.47 -23.21
CA LYS A 108 -33.39 8.85 -23.39
C LYS A 108 -33.34 7.84 -24.54
N GLY A 109 -33.81 6.62 -24.29
CA GLY A 109 -33.79 5.53 -25.28
C GLY A 109 -32.43 4.81 -25.43
N SER A 110 -31.48 5.04 -24.55
CA SER A 110 -30.25 4.26 -24.54
C SER A 110 -30.51 2.80 -24.11
N ALA A 111 -29.68 1.89 -24.62
CA ALA A 111 -29.70 0.49 -24.20
C ALA A 111 -29.30 0.36 -22.72
N SER A 112 -29.63 -0.78 -22.12
CA SER A 112 -29.22 -1.11 -20.73
C SER A 112 -27.71 -1.03 -20.56
N MET A 113 -27.29 -0.67 -19.36
CA MET A 113 -25.88 -0.71 -18.97
C MET A 113 -25.39 -2.16 -18.93
N THR A 114 -24.29 -2.45 -19.60
CA THR A 114 -23.69 -3.78 -19.67
C THR A 114 -22.48 -3.95 -18.79
N ASP A 115 -21.87 -2.83 -18.37
CA ASP A 115 -20.61 -2.83 -17.67
C ASP A 115 -20.86 -2.82 -16.14
N SER A 116 -20.44 -3.87 -15.47
CA SER A 116 -20.48 -3.98 -14.01
C SER A 116 -19.15 -3.52 -13.40
N ILE A 117 -19.20 -3.11 -12.15
CA ILE A 117 -17.99 -2.88 -11.34
C ILE A 117 -17.74 -4.15 -10.55
N GLU A 118 -16.59 -4.75 -10.79
CA GLU A 118 -16.15 -5.92 -10.02
C GLU A 118 -15.17 -5.47 -8.94
N PRO A 119 -15.33 -5.93 -7.68
CA PRO A 119 -14.36 -5.62 -6.64
C PRO A 119 -13.04 -6.32 -6.96
N GLY A 120 -11.96 -5.55 -6.94
CA GLY A 120 -10.61 -6.08 -7.10
C GLY A 120 -10.17 -6.83 -5.84
N PHE A 121 -9.55 -7.99 -6.04
CA PHE A 121 -8.89 -8.74 -4.98
C PHE A 121 -7.40 -8.78 -5.24
N LYS A 122 -6.62 -8.41 -4.24
CA LYS A 122 -5.17 -8.53 -4.29
C LYS A 122 -4.73 -9.66 -3.37
N THR A 123 -3.93 -10.59 -3.90
CA THR A 123 -3.42 -11.72 -3.14
C THR A 123 -1.97 -11.47 -2.77
N PHE A 124 -1.66 -11.64 -1.50
CA PHE A 124 -0.32 -11.54 -0.96
C PHE A 124 0.15 -12.89 -0.48
N THR A 125 1.40 -13.18 -0.73
CA THR A 125 2.06 -14.42 -0.31
C THR A 125 3.29 -14.10 0.51
N ASN A 126 3.50 -14.87 1.58
CA ASN A 126 4.73 -14.84 2.36
C ASN A 126 5.31 -16.26 2.41
N LYS A 127 6.60 -16.38 2.65
CA LYS A 127 7.29 -17.65 2.71
C LYS A 127 7.60 -18.03 4.16
N PRO A 128 7.57 -19.31 4.51
CA PRO A 128 8.00 -19.78 5.82
C PRO A 128 9.52 -19.64 5.96
N MET A 129 9.98 -19.42 7.18
CA MET A 129 11.39 -19.30 7.54
C MET A 129 11.81 -20.43 8.45
N ILE A 130 13.03 -20.87 8.33
CA ILE A 130 13.64 -21.87 9.20
C ILE A 130 14.67 -21.18 10.08
N ILE A 131 14.39 -21.14 11.38
CA ILE A 131 15.29 -20.57 12.39
C ILE A 131 15.89 -21.70 13.18
N LYS A 132 17.18 -21.65 13.45
CA LYS A 132 17.91 -22.64 14.24
C LYS A 132 18.82 -21.92 15.23
N ASP A 133 18.84 -22.40 16.45
CA ASP A 133 19.87 -22.10 17.44
C ASP A 133 20.40 -23.40 18.00
N HIS A 134 21.64 -23.42 18.43
CA HIS A 134 22.31 -24.62 18.86
C HIS A 134 23.10 -24.35 20.15
N PHE A 135 22.95 -25.27 21.09
CA PHE A 135 23.74 -25.33 22.28
C PHE A 135 24.33 -26.74 22.43
N GLU A 136 25.62 -26.83 22.50
CA GLU A 136 26.34 -28.11 22.63
C GLU A 136 27.27 -28.08 23.85
N ILE A 137 27.35 -29.20 24.56
CA ILE A 137 28.22 -29.40 25.68
C ILE A 137 29.07 -30.61 25.41
N ASN A 138 30.38 -30.44 25.53
CA ASN A 138 31.32 -31.56 25.41
C ASN A 138 31.23 -32.50 26.62
N GLY A 139 31.41 -33.81 26.39
CA GLY A 139 31.37 -34.80 27.45
C GLY A 139 32.46 -34.61 28.53
N SER A 140 33.62 -34.03 28.19
CA SER A 140 34.68 -33.67 29.12
C SER A 140 34.25 -32.56 30.07
N ASP A 141 33.50 -31.56 29.57
CA ASP A 141 33.01 -30.44 30.38
C ASP A 141 31.91 -30.93 31.32
N THR A 142 31.05 -31.84 30.82
CA THR A 142 30.01 -32.48 31.64
C THR A 142 30.60 -33.25 32.82
N ALA A 143 31.76 -33.86 32.65
CA ALA A 143 32.43 -34.62 33.71
C ALA A 143 33.08 -33.73 34.80
N GLN A 144 33.32 -32.43 34.49
CA GLN A 144 33.95 -31.45 35.40
C GLN A 144 32.95 -30.57 36.15
N ILE A 145 31.67 -30.80 35.97
CA ILE A 145 30.61 -29.94 36.54
C ILE A 145 30.57 -30.13 38.07
N GLY A 146 30.55 -29.00 38.76
CA GLY A 146 30.33 -28.95 40.21
C GLY A 146 28.92 -29.45 40.59
N TRP A 147 28.84 -30.00 41.79
CA TRP A 147 27.68 -30.70 42.36
C TRP A 147 26.49 -29.80 42.76
N VAL A 148 26.35 -28.62 42.19
CA VAL A 148 25.21 -27.75 42.49
C VAL A 148 24.02 -28.14 41.63
N GLN A 149 23.12 -28.87 42.21
CA GLN A 149 21.83 -29.21 41.59
C GLN A 149 20.79 -28.15 41.97
N VAL A 150 20.09 -27.63 41.01
CA VAL A 150 19.04 -26.60 41.20
C VAL A 150 17.78 -27.07 40.50
N SER A 151 16.65 -26.79 41.10
CA SER A 151 15.34 -26.99 40.47
C SER A 151 14.90 -25.70 39.80
N GLY A 152 14.59 -25.73 38.51
CA GLY A 152 14.03 -24.61 37.78
C GLY A 152 12.53 -24.38 38.12
N GLU A 153 12.05 -23.22 37.83
CA GLU A 153 10.65 -22.77 38.07
C GLU A 153 9.60 -23.63 37.37
N GLY A 154 9.99 -24.34 36.32
CA GLY A 154 9.14 -25.29 35.57
C GLY A 154 9.18 -26.73 36.06
N GLY A 155 9.82 -27.02 37.21
CA GLY A 155 9.96 -28.38 37.73
C GLY A 155 11.14 -29.16 37.13
N GLU A 156 11.93 -28.54 36.29
CA GLU A 156 13.16 -29.11 35.73
C GLU A 156 14.26 -29.10 36.79
N SER A 157 14.92 -30.22 36.97
CA SER A 157 16.09 -30.33 37.87
C SER A 157 17.33 -30.66 37.06
N GLY A 158 18.40 -29.93 37.34
CA GLY A 158 19.69 -30.12 36.67
C GLY A 158 20.81 -29.29 37.26
N TYR A 159 21.94 -29.29 36.61
CA TYR A 159 23.05 -28.46 37.02
C TYR A 159 22.84 -27.00 36.66
N LEU A 160 23.13 -26.10 37.58
CA LEU A 160 22.84 -24.66 37.45
C LEU A 160 23.31 -24.05 36.15
N TRP A 161 24.53 -24.31 35.73
CA TRP A 161 25.09 -23.72 34.51
C TRP A 161 24.43 -24.28 33.24
N TYR A 162 24.05 -25.57 33.23
CA TYR A 162 23.33 -26.18 32.12
C TYR A 162 21.93 -25.57 31.96
N LEU A 163 21.20 -25.47 33.05
CA LEU A 163 19.86 -24.86 33.06
C LEU A 163 19.92 -23.39 32.63
N LYS A 164 20.93 -22.65 33.10
CA LYS A 164 21.13 -21.27 32.68
C LYS A 164 21.42 -21.17 31.19
N SER A 165 22.36 -21.96 30.67
CA SER A 165 22.70 -21.92 29.23
C SER A 165 21.55 -22.35 28.35
N SER A 166 20.75 -23.33 28.78
CA SER A 166 19.53 -23.73 28.08
C SER A 166 18.49 -22.61 28.08
N ALA A 167 18.29 -21.93 29.22
CA ALA A 167 17.38 -20.80 29.32
C ALA A 167 17.86 -19.62 28.48
N ASP A 168 19.14 -19.30 28.49
CA ASP A 168 19.72 -18.22 27.68
C ASP A 168 19.60 -18.51 26.17
N THR A 169 19.78 -19.79 25.76
CA THR A 169 19.59 -20.18 24.36
C THR A 169 18.12 -20.04 23.93
N LYS A 170 17.20 -20.43 24.81
CA LYS A 170 15.78 -20.26 24.54
C LYS A 170 15.40 -18.78 24.44
N ALA A 171 15.85 -17.95 25.38
CA ALA A 171 15.60 -16.52 25.35
C ALA A 171 16.14 -15.88 24.06
N ARG A 172 17.36 -16.23 23.66
CA ARG A 172 17.95 -15.75 22.40
C ARG A 172 17.17 -16.22 21.17
N PHE A 173 16.63 -17.44 21.18
CA PHE A 173 15.78 -17.93 20.11
C PHE A 173 14.45 -17.17 20.03
N ASP A 174 13.84 -16.83 21.16
CA ASP A 174 12.64 -16.01 21.24
C ASP A 174 12.93 -14.59 20.73
N ASP A 175 14.06 -13.98 21.10
CA ASP A 175 14.51 -12.69 20.58
C ASP A 175 14.70 -12.71 19.04
N TYR A 176 15.26 -13.80 18.50
CA TYR A 176 15.39 -13.95 17.04
C TYR A 176 14.04 -14.01 16.35
N LEU A 177 13.06 -14.69 16.94
CA LEU A 177 11.69 -14.74 16.39
C LEU A 177 11.06 -13.35 16.33
N GLU A 178 11.20 -12.56 17.38
CA GLU A 178 10.67 -11.19 17.43
C GLU A 178 11.36 -10.28 16.41
N MET A 179 12.70 -10.30 16.38
CA MET A 179 13.47 -9.47 15.45
C MET A 179 13.20 -9.83 13.99
N ILE A 180 13.06 -11.10 13.68
CA ILE A 180 12.72 -11.57 12.35
C ILE A 180 11.31 -11.12 11.93
N ALA A 181 10.34 -11.16 12.83
CA ALA A 181 9.00 -10.68 12.54
C ALA A 181 8.98 -9.19 12.17
N ILE A 182 9.92 -8.41 12.67
CA ILE A 182 10.02 -6.97 12.43
C ILE A 182 10.90 -6.66 11.21
N GLU A 183 12.12 -7.19 11.15
CA GLU A 183 13.20 -6.73 10.25
C GLU A 183 13.40 -7.62 9.02
N SER A 184 12.83 -8.83 8.97
CA SER A 184 13.16 -9.75 7.88
C SER A 184 12.66 -9.27 6.52
N GLU A 185 13.39 -9.64 5.49
CA GLU A 185 13.11 -9.30 4.12
C GLU A 185 12.90 -10.56 3.27
N LYS A 186 11.91 -10.51 2.40
CA LYS A 186 11.66 -11.57 1.42
C LYS A 186 12.68 -11.46 0.30
N SER A 187 13.45 -12.52 0.09
CA SER A 187 14.40 -12.58 -1.02
C SER A 187 13.93 -13.56 -2.09
N ASP A 188 14.24 -13.24 -3.35
CA ASP A 188 14.16 -14.19 -4.43
C ASP A 188 15.51 -14.91 -4.53
N SER A 189 15.52 -16.19 -4.15
CA SER A 189 16.73 -17.05 -4.20
C SER A 189 17.30 -17.26 -5.61
N SER A 190 16.69 -16.63 -6.63
CA SER A 190 17.17 -16.69 -8.01
C SER A 190 18.52 -15.99 -8.24
N ALA A 191 18.94 -15.12 -7.33
CA ALA A 191 20.18 -14.37 -7.44
C ALA A 191 21.41 -15.16 -6.96
N ASP A 192 21.23 -15.98 -5.92
CA ASP A 192 22.29 -16.83 -5.35
C ASP A 192 21.65 -18.00 -4.60
N ALA A 193 22.10 -19.23 -4.87
CA ALA A 193 21.58 -20.43 -4.26
C ALA A 193 21.86 -20.52 -2.74
N ASP A 194 22.81 -19.75 -2.24
CA ASP A 194 23.18 -19.72 -0.81
C ASP A 194 22.33 -18.73 0.00
N ILE A 195 21.57 -17.86 -0.67
CA ILE A 195 20.68 -16.91 0.01
C ILE A 195 19.34 -17.59 0.33
N PRO A 196 18.91 -17.61 1.61
CA PRO A 196 17.60 -18.15 1.97
C PRO A 196 16.48 -17.28 1.39
N GLU A 197 15.32 -17.90 1.14
CA GLU A 197 14.17 -17.20 0.55
C GLU A 197 13.58 -16.11 1.45
N GLY A 198 13.88 -16.12 2.74
CA GLY A 198 13.41 -15.12 3.69
C GLY A 198 11.89 -15.09 3.88
N SER A 199 11.47 -14.39 4.89
CA SER A 199 10.05 -14.08 5.14
C SER A 199 9.90 -12.57 5.21
N GLN A 200 8.82 -12.01 4.71
CA GLN A 200 8.56 -10.58 4.77
C GLN A 200 8.21 -10.17 6.21
N GLY A 201 9.02 -9.34 6.80
CA GLY A 201 8.78 -8.72 8.10
C GLY A 201 7.93 -7.46 8.03
N LEU A 202 7.63 -6.88 9.19
CA LEU A 202 6.76 -5.71 9.31
C LEU A 202 7.33 -4.50 8.55
N LEU A 203 8.61 -4.17 8.74
CA LEU A 203 9.21 -2.98 8.12
C LEU A 203 9.31 -3.12 6.60
N SER A 204 9.65 -4.31 6.11
CA SER A 204 9.64 -4.60 4.67
C SER A 204 8.22 -4.49 4.08
N ALA A 205 7.21 -4.97 4.79
CA ALA A 205 5.81 -4.86 4.36
C ALA A 205 5.33 -3.40 4.34
N ILE A 206 5.74 -2.59 5.32
CA ILE A 206 5.45 -1.15 5.34
C ILE A 206 6.16 -0.46 4.19
N GLY A 207 7.42 -0.79 3.92
CA GLY A 207 8.18 -0.24 2.80
C GLY A 207 7.57 -0.51 1.44
N GLU A 208 7.00 -1.70 1.26
CA GLU A 208 6.38 -2.11 -0.02
C GLU A 208 4.94 -1.59 -0.20
N ARG A 209 4.16 -1.55 0.87
CA ARG A 209 2.69 -1.35 0.80
C ARG A 209 2.18 -0.25 1.70
N GLY A 210 2.98 0.18 2.65
CA GLY A 210 2.60 1.22 3.59
C GLY A 210 2.80 2.63 3.02
N MET A 211 2.32 3.60 3.75
CA MET A 211 2.56 5.00 3.47
C MET A 211 3.89 5.42 4.11
N ILE A 212 4.82 5.88 3.30
CA ILE A 212 6.10 6.40 3.77
C ILE A 212 6.08 7.91 3.61
N ALA A 213 6.09 8.63 4.73
CA ALA A 213 6.24 10.07 4.74
C ALA A 213 7.74 10.43 4.79
N THR A 214 8.27 10.92 3.66
CA THR A 214 9.67 11.34 3.57
C THR A 214 9.80 12.82 3.88
N ASN A 215 10.84 13.21 4.62
CA ASN A 215 11.14 14.59 5.01
C ASN A 215 10.05 15.29 5.86
N GLN A 216 9.27 14.51 6.59
CA GLN A 216 8.34 15.04 7.59
C GLN A 216 8.96 14.90 8.99
N PHE A 217 8.62 15.81 9.88
CA PHE A 217 9.13 15.87 11.25
C PHE A 217 10.66 16.08 11.36
N ASP A 218 11.26 16.73 10.36
CA ASP A 218 12.64 17.20 10.41
C ASP A 218 12.76 18.43 11.33
N SER A 219 13.98 18.98 11.47
CA SER A 219 14.32 20.09 12.36
C SER A 219 13.59 21.40 12.08
N GLY A 220 12.33 21.46 12.22
CA GLY A 220 11.41 22.55 11.88
C GLY A 220 9.98 22.05 11.73
N ALA A 221 9.72 20.82 12.24
CA ALA A 221 8.42 20.19 12.21
C ALA A 221 7.29 21.15 12.58
N VAL A 222 6.32 21.28 11.69
CA VAL A 222 5.13 22.11 11.87
C VAL A 222 3.89 21.24 11.96
N LEU A 223 2.86 21.77 12.62
CA LEU A 223 1.61 21.04 12.80
C LEU A 223 0.98 20.57 11.48
N SER A 224 1.21 21.29 10.39
CA SER A 224 0.74 20.91 9.05
C SER A 224 1.30 19.58 8.55
N GLU A 225 2.49 19.17 8.98
CA GLU A 225 3.06 17.87 8.61
C GLU A 225 2.28 16.72 9.26
N PHE A 226 1.83 16.91 10.49
CA PHE A 226 0.96 15.95 11.16
C PHE A 226 -0.43 15.90 10.50
N ASP A 227 -0.97 17.04 10.10
CA ASP A 227 -2.22 17.10 9.34
C ASP A 227 -2.12 16.38 7.99
N ASP A 228 -0.97 16.44 7.32
CA ASP A 228 -0.72 15.72 6.08
C ASP A 228 -0.70 14.20 6.29
N VAL A 229 -0.12 13.71 7.39
CA VAL A 229 -0.18 12.28 7.75
C VAL A 229 -1.63 11.85 7.99
N LEU A 230 -2.40 12.62 8.75
CA LEU A 230 -3.82 12.33 9.00
C LEU A 230 -4.64 12.31 7.72
N LYS A 231 -4.38 13.23 6.80
CA LYS A 231 -5.04 13.31 5.50
C LYS A 231 -4.71 12.11 4.61
N GLU A 232 -3.48 11.61 4.63
CA GLU A 232 -3.12 10.38 3.91
C GLU A 232 -3.78 9.14 4.55
N LEU A 233 -3.85 9.07 5.87
CA LEU A 233 -4.59 8.00 6.57
C LEU A 233 -6.09 8.03 6.23
N ASP A 234 -6.70 9.21 6.16
CA ASP A 234 -8.10 9.38 5.78
C ASP A 234 -8.38 8.90 4.34
N LYS A 235 -7.44 9.09 3.42
CA LYS A 235 -7.52 8.53 2.06
C LYS A 235 -7.60 7.01 2.05
N GLN A 236 -6.94 6.34 2.99
CA GLN A 236 -6.97 4.87 3.10
C GLN A 236 -8.27 4.34 3.72
N GLY A 237 -9.07 5.19 4.29
CA GLY A 237 -10.35 4.88 4.91
C GLY A 237 -10.45 5.40 6.33
N ALA A 238 -11.66 5.48 6.86
CA ALA A 238 -11.88 5.87 8.24
C ALA A 238 -11.25 4.82 9.18
N ILE A 239 -10.09 5.13 9.71
CA ILE A 239 -9.41 4.34 10.73
C ILE A 239 -9.76 4.98 12.07
N GLU A 240 -10.58 4.30 12.86
CA GLU A 240 -11.08 4.84 14.13
C GLU A 240 -10.01 4.82 15.22
N GLU A 241 -9.10 3.86 15.16
CA GLU A 241 -8.03 3.68 16.15
C GLU A 241 -6.65 3.65 15.49
N ASN A 242 -5.76 4.51 15.94
CA ASN A 242 -4.38 4.57 15.48
C ASN A 242 -3.43 4.35 16.66
N MET A 243 -2.42 3.53 16.47
CA MET A 243 -1.35 3.32 17.43
C MET A 243 -0.06 4.01 16.93
N LEU A 244 0.49 4.88 17.76
CA LEU A 244 1.71 5.63 17.46
C LEU A 244 2.88 5.02 18.23
N PHE A 245 3.90 4.59 17.50
CA PHE A 245 5.16 4.13 18.06
C PHE A 245 6.20 5.23 17.90
N LEU A 246 6.77 5.67 18.99
CA LEU A 246 7.78 6.73 19.01
C LEU A 246 9.06 6.24 19.68
N ASN A 247 10.20 6.73 19.19
CA ASN A 247 11.45 6.57 19.92
C ASN A 247 11.42 7.43 21.19
N ARG A 248 12.12 6.99 22.21
CA ARG A 248 12.15 7.64 23.50
C ARG A 248 13.16 8.82 23.57
N ASP A 249 14.10 8.89 22.63
CA ASP A 249 15.19 9.88 22.63
C ASP A 249 14.71 11.28 22.22
#